data_1360d32d2395ae62ba8d23517bd0bd5e
#
_entry.id   1360d32d2395ae62ba8d23517bd0bd5e
#
_cell.length_a   1.000
_cell.length_b   1.000
_cell.length_c   1.000
_cell.angle_alpha   90.00
_cell.angle_beta   90.00
_cell.angle_gamma   90.00
#
_symmetry.space_group_name_H-M   'P 1'
#
loop_
_entity.id
_entity.type
_entity.pdbx_description
1 polymer ?
#
loop_
_entity_poly.entity_id
_entity_poly.type
_entity_poly.pdbx_seq_one_letter_code
_entity_poly.pdbx_strand_id
1 'polypeptide(L)'
;LDEKIRGMVRGGLTFLKAPRGTGKTEVIRYFETGLLKDPNIKIALLHMEEMKSTTLRAMATYHLGCNVRTKEDADNNNVTLESVENAANTIADSTNNRTIIFEMMSHDDPLKLLDYTRLAVSAYGADYVFVDHVQRLAYLSNSGVDGATSTLTTLGSRMAQLAKELNIGV
;
A
#
# COMPACT_ATOMS: atom_id res chain seq x y z
N LEU A 1 5.06 -18.14 5.45
CA LEU A 1 5.15 -16.78 6.02
C LEU A 1 4.15 -16.65 7.18
N ASP A 2 2.90 -17.09 6.99
CA ASP A 2 1.81 -16.96 7.98
C ASP A 2 2.12 -17.64 9.31
N GLU A 3 2.78 -18.80 9.31
CA GLU A 3 3.20 -19.48 10.54
C GLU A 3 4.20 -18.65 11.37
N LYS A 4 5.05 -17.85 10.71
CA LYS A 4 6.07 -17.04 11.39
C LYS A 4 5.55 -15.67 11.83
N ILE A 5 4.72 -15.02 11.03
CA ILE A 5 4.22 -13.67 11.31
C ILE A 5 2.78 -13.66 11.82
N ARG A 6 2.11 -14.82 11.86
CA ARG A 6 0.69 -14.97 12.25
C ARG A 6 -0.27 -14.08 11.43
N GLY A 7 0.09 -13.83 10.17
CA GLY A 7 -0.64 -12.93 9.30
C GLY A 7 -0.45 -11.45 9.63
N MET A 8 -1.18 -10.60 8.94
CA MET A 8 -1.25 -9.16 9.22
C MET A 8 -2.33 -8.93 10.29
N VAL A 9 -1.90 -8.66 11.52
CA VAL A 9 -2.82 -8.53 12.66
C VAL A 9 -3.38 -7.12 12.74
N ARG A 10 -4.70 -6.98 12.95
CA ARG A 10 -5.31 -5.69 13.29
C ARG A 10 -4.80 -5.21 14.65
N GLY A 11 -4.71 -3.91 14.83
CA GLY A 11 -4.11 -3.29 16.00
C GLY A 11 -2.59 -3.38 16.02
N GLY A 12 -1.95 -3.75 14.90
CA GLY A 12 -0.52 -3.92 14.78
C GLY A 12 0.12 -3.16 13.61
N LEU A 13 1.41 -2.87 13.77
CA LEU A 13 2.28 -2.32 12.72
C LEU A 13 3.28 -3.39 12.28
N THR A 14 3.30 -3.67 10.99
CA THR A 14 4.24 -4.62 10.37
C THR A 14 5.24 -3.89 9.51
N PHE A 15 6.53 -4.03 9.79
CA PHE A 15 7.58 -3.48 8.96
C PHE A 15 8.20 -4.55 8.05
N LEU A 16 8.17 -4.29 6.74
CA LEU A 16 8.92 -5.07 5.76
C LEU A 16 10.23 -4.35 5.41
N LYS A 17 11.34 -4.88 5.89
CA LYS A 17 12.68 -4.36 5.60
C LYS A 17 13.43 -5.33 4.69
N ALA A 18 13.93 -4.81 3.57
CA ALA A 18 14.78 -5.57 2.66
C ALA A 18 15.64 -4.60 1.83
N PRO A 19 16.79 -5.03 1.27
CA PRO A 19 17.60 -4.21 0.39
C PRO A 19 16.81 -3.69 -0.83
N ARG A 20 17.32 -2.63 -1.47
CA ARG A 20 16.72 -2.10 -2.69
C ARG A 20 16.76 -3.15 -3.80
N GLY A 21 15.71 -3.24 -4.60
CA GLY A 21 15.64 -4.18 -5.73
C GLY A 21 15.31 -5.63 -5.36
N THR A 22 15.00 -5.94 -4.10
CA THR A 22 14.68 -7.30 -3.65
C THR A 22 13.21 -7.69 -3.76
N GLY A 23 12.38 -6.84 -4.36
CA GLY A 23 10.96 -7.14 -4.56
C GLY A 23 10.05 -6.81 -3.37
N LYS A 24 10.44 -5.87 -2.48
CA LYS A 24 9.57 -5.45 -1.36
C LYS A 24 8.16 -5.06 -1.82
N THR A 25 8.07 -4.20 -2.81
CA THR A 25 6.80 -3.74 -3.37
C THR A 25 5.95 -4.90 -3.91
N GLU A 26 6.58 -5.93 -4.48
CA GLU A 26 5.87 -7.13 -4.93
C GLU A 26 5.27 -7.92 -3.77
N VAL A 27 6.01 -8.05 -2.66
CA VAL A 27 5.49 -8.71 -1.45
C VAL A 27 4.32 -7.91 -0.86
N ILE A 28 4.43 -6.58 -0.82
CA ILE A 28 3.34 -5.70 -0.36
C ILE A 28 2.10 -5.91 -1.25
N ARG A 29 2.25 -5.87 -2.57
CA ARG A 29 1.14 -6.11 -3.53
C ARG A 29 0.50 -7.48 -3.38
N TYR A 30 1.31 -8.50 -3.09
CA TYR A 30 0.78 -9.84 -2.81
C TYR A 30 -0.13 -9.83 -1.57
N PHE A 31 0.22 -9.09 -0.52
CA PHE A 31 -0.64 -8.93 0.65
C PHE A 31 -1.87 -8.09 0.35
N GLU A 32 -1.73 -6.95 -0.34
CA GLU A 32 -2.84 -6.08 -0.76
C GLU A 32 -3.91 -6.86 -1.52
N THR A 33 -3.49 -7.56 -2.57
CA THR A 33 -4.40 -8.35 -3.41
C THR A 33 -4.91 -9.60 -2.69
N GLY A 34 -4.11 -10.19 -1.81
CA GLY A 34 -4.49 -11.32 -0.97
C GLY A 34 -5.63 -10.97 -0.01
N LEU A 35 -5.54 -9.81 0.65
CA LEU A 35 -6.59 -9.31 1.56
C LEU A 35 -7.89 -9.00 0.81
N LEU A 36 -7.81 -8.48 -0.40
CA LEU A 36 -8.99 -8.17 -1.22
C LEU A 36 -9.77 -9.41 -1.69
N LYS A 37 -9.25 -10.62 -1.47
CA LYS A 37 -10.02 -11.86 -1.71
C LYS A 37 -11.18 -12.02 -0.72
N ASP A 38 -11.07 -11.44 0.49
CA ASP A 38 -12.19 -11.33 1.40
C ASP A 38 -13.04 -10.10 1.01
N PRO A 39 -14.33 -10.27 0.63
CA PRO A 39 -15.19 -9.18 0.19
C PRO A 39 -15.49 -8.14 1.29
N ASN A 40 -15.27 -8.48 2.55
CA ASN A 40 -15.53 -7.58 3.68
C ASN A 40 -14.33 -6.68 4.02
N ILE A 41 -13.15 -6.97 3.50
CA ILE A 41 -11.94 -6.20 3.80
C ILE A 41 -11.82 -4.99 2.90
N LYS A 42 -11.48 -3.86 3.51
CA LYS A 42 -11.14 -2.60 2.85
C LYS A 42 -9.69 -2.23 3.13
N ILE A 43 -8.98 -1.82 2.10
CA ILE A 43 -7.58 -1.43 2.21
C ILE A 43 -7.36 0.00 1.75
N ALA A 44 -6.41 0.68 2.37
CA ALA A 44 -5.91 1.97 1.92
C ALA A 44 -4.43 1.85 1.55
N LEU A 45 -4.08 2.43 0.41
CA LEU A 45 -2.74 2.39 -0.17
C LEU A 45 -2.16 3.80 -0.20
N LEU A 46 -1.04 3.99 0.48
CA LEU A 46 -0.27 5.21 0.48
C LEU A 46 1.07 4.94 -0.22
N HIS A 47 1.02 4.86 -1.55
CA HIS A 47 2.19 4.62 -2.40
C HIS A 47 2.79 5.96 -2.83
N MET A 48 3.99 6.26 -2.32
CA MET A 48 4.63 7.56 -2.49
C MET A 48 5.49 7.68 -3.75
N GLU A 49 5.78 6.58 -4.40
CA GLU A 49 6.65 6.56 -5.58
C GLU A 49 5.90 6.26 -6.87
N GLU A 50 4.65 5.85 -6.77
CA GLU A 50 3.89 5.41 -7.93
C GLU A 50 2.61 6.22 -8.12
N MET A 51 2.26 6.44 -9.38
CA MET A 51 0.95 6.97 -9.74
C MET A 51 -0.13 5.90 -9.48
N LYS A 52 -1.33 6.34 -9.14
CA LYS A 52 -2.50 5.47 -8.96
C LYS A 52 -2.71 4.49 -10.12
N SER A 53 -2.54 4.95 -11.36
CA SER A 53 -2.67 4.10 -12.55
C SER A 53 -1.63 2.98 -12.60
N THR A 54 -0.40 3.23 -12.16
CA THR A 54 0.68 2.24 -12.08
C THR A 54 0.37 1.20 -11.01
N THR A 55 -0.08 1.66 -9.83
CA THR A 55 -0.51 0.79 -8.74
C THR A 55 -1.64 -0.14 -9.19
N LEU A 56 -2.72 0.40 -9.79
CA LEU A 56 -3.85 -0.39 -10.25
C LEU A 56 -3.45 -1.43 -11.32
N ARG A 57 -2.60 -1.04 -12.27
CA ARG A 57 -2.11 -1.96 -13.31
C ARG A 57 -1.26 -3.08 -12.71
N ALA A 58 -0.42 -2.76 -11.74
CA ALA A 58 0.36 -3.77 -11.04
C ALA A 58 -0.53 -4.71 -10.21
N MET A 59 -1.57 -4.22 -9.56
CA MET A 59 -2.55 -5.06 -8.86
C MET A 59 -3.35 -5.93 -9.84
N ALA A 60 -3.69 -5.43 -11.04
CA ALA A 60 -4.35 -6.19 -12.08
C ALA A 60 -3.51 -7.42 -12.50
N THR A 61 -2.18 -7.34 -12.47
CA THR A 61 -1.27 -8.49 -12.69
C THR A 61 -1.60 -9.67 -11.76
N TYR A 62 -1.85 -9.38 -10.49
CA TYR A 62 -2.20 -10.42 -9.50
C TYR A 62 -3.64 -10.90 -9.65
N HIS A 63 -4.55 -10.01 -10.04
CA HIS A 63 -5.95 -10.35 -10.28
C HIS A 63 -6.11 -11.29 -11.49
N LEU A 64 -5.38 -11.01 -12.57
CA LEU A 64 -5.39 -11.78 -13.81
C LEU A 64 -4.49 -13.02 -13.76
N GLY A 65 -3.58 -13.12 -12.78
CA GLY A 65 -2.63 -14.22 -12.65
C GLY A 65 -1.49 -14.22 -13.69
N CYS A 66 -1.31 -13.13 -14.42
CA CYS A 66 -0.25 -12.97 -15.42
C CYS A 66 0.26 -11.52 -15.46
N ASN A 67 1.51 -11.32 -15.91
CA ASN A 67 2.07 -9.98 -16.00
C ASN A 67 1.39 -9.14 -17.10
N VAL A 68 0.83 -7.99 -16.72
CA VAL A 68 0.15 -7.05 -17.61
C VAL A 68 0.58 -5.60 -17.36
N ARG A 69 1.78 -5.40 -16.80
CA ARG A 69 2.29 -4.06 -16.43
C ARG A 69 2.58 -3.17 -17.61
N THR A 70 3.02 -3.77 -18.69
CA THR A 70 3.24 -3.07 -19.98
C THR A 70 2.30 -3.63 -21.03
N LYS A 71 2.18 -2.88 -22.15
CA LYS A 71 1.43 -3.39 -23.30
C LYS A 71 2.07 -4.68 -23.85
N GLU A 72 3.38 -4.72 -23.92
CA GLU A 72 4.13 -5.90 -24.38
C GLU A 72 3.86 -7.12 -23.49
N ASP A 73 3.84 -6.93 -22.16
CA ASP A 73 3.51 -8.01 -21.23
C ASP A 73 2.08 -8.53 -21.47
N ALA A 74 1.11 -7.64 -21.65
CA ALA A 74 -0.27 -8.02 -21.93
C ALA A 74 -0.40 -8.77 -23.25
N ASP A 75 0.23 -8.28 -24.33
CA ASP A 75 0.24 -8.93 -25.63
C ASP A 75 0.88 -10.33 -25.57
N ASN A 76 2.01 -10.48 -24.87
CA ASN A 76 2.69 -11.77 -24.67
C ASN A 76 1.85 -12.78 -23.88
N ASN A 77 0.97 -12.31 -23.02
CA ASN A 77 0.06 -13.16 -22.25
C ASN A 77 -1.33 -13.30 -22.90
N ASN A 78 -1.54 -12.78 -24.10
CA ASN A 78 -2.82 -12.76 -24.81
C ASN A 78 -3.95 -12.09 -24.02
N VAL A 79 -3.62 -11.05 -23.24
CA VAL A 79 -4.58 -10.28 -22.45
C VAL A 79 -4.91 -8.98 -23.17
N THR A 80 -6.20 -8.74 -23.38
CA THR A 80 -6.65 -7.50 -24.02
C THR A 80 -6.59 -6.30 -23.08
N LEU A 81 -6.45 -5.11 -23.64
CA LEU A 81 -6.52 -3.87 -22.83
C LEU A 81 -7.82 -3.79 -22.05
N GLU A 82 -8.93 -4.18 -22.64
CA GLU A 82 -10.25 -4.22 -21.99
C GLU A 82 -10.24 -5.14 -20.74
N SER A 83 -9.58 -6.30 -20.83
CA SER A 83 -9.45 -7.19 -19.66
C SER A 83 -8.63 -6.56 -18.54
N VAL A 84 -7.56 -5.82 -18.88
CA VAL A 84 -6.75 -5.08 -17.90
C VAL A 84 -7.55 -3.96 -17.24
N GLU A 85 -8.30 -3.20 -18.04
CA GLU A 85 -9.17 -2.13 -17.55
C GLU A 85 -10.29 -2.67 -16.66
N ASN A 86 -10.92 -3.77 -17.02
CA ASN A 86 -11.94 -4.42 -16.21
C ASN A 86 -11.37 -4.94 -14.88
N ALA A 87 -10.17 -5.52 -14.89
CA ALA A 87 -9.48 -5.93 -13.68
C ALA A 87 -9.16 -4.73 -12.78
N ALA A 88 -8.61 -3.65 -13.35
CA ALA A 88 -8.32 -2.42 -12.63
C ALA A 88 -9.59 -1.78 -12.04
N ASN A 89 -10.69 -1.74 -12.80
CA ASN A 89 -11.98 -1.24 -12.34
C ASN A 89 -12.56 -2.10 -11.21
N THR A 90 -12.42 -3.42 -11.29
CA THR A 90 -12.85 -4.33 -10.22
C THR A 90 -12.08 -4.08 -8.92
N ILE A 91 -10.78 -3.82 -9.01
CA ILE A 91 -9.93 -3.51 -7.85
C ILE A 91 -10.27 -2.13 -7.29
N ALA A 92 -10.47 -1.16 -8.18
CA ALA A 92 -10.80 0.24 -7.84
C ALA A 92 -12.27 0.45 -7.56
N ASP A 93 -13.09 -0.61 -7.47
CA ASP A 93 -14.54 -0.53 -7.38
C ASP A 93 -14.98 0.56 -6.40
N SER A 94 -15.42 1.67 -6.99
CA SER A 94 -15.86 2.86 -6.28
C SER A 94 -17.19 2.67 -5.55
N THR A 95 -17.96 1.64 -5.91
CA THR A 95 -19.26 1.37 -5.29
C THR A 95 -19.12 0.82 -3.88
N ASN A 96 -18.06 0.04 -3.64
CA ASN A 96 -17.80 -0.55 -2.33
C ASN A 96 -16.64 0.12 -1.56
N ASN A 97 -15.92 1.08 -2.18
CA ASN A 97 -14.75 1.75 -1.58
C ASN A 97 -13.75 0.78 -0.93
N ARG A 98 -13.53 -0.39 -1.56
CA ARG A 98 -12.70 -1.44 -0.98
C ARG A 98 -11.20 -1.15 -1.09
N THR A 99 -10.82 -0.36 -2.09
CA THR A 99 -9.43 0.05 -2.30
C THR A 99 -9.38 1.57 -2.41
N ILE A 100 -8.74 2.21 -1.44
CA ILE A 100 -8.52 3.65 -1.42
C ILE A 100 -7.05 3.92 -1.71
N ILE A 101 -6.75 4.71 -2.74
CA ILE A 101 -5.37 5.04 -3.09
C ILE A 101 -5.16 6.53 -2.87
N PHE A 102 -4.24 6.85 -1.96
CA PHE A 102 -3.77 8.21 -1.72
C PHE A 102 -2.50 8.47 -2.50
N GLU A 103 -2.48 9.55 -3.26
CA GLU A 103 -1.27 10.05 -3.91
C GLU A 103 -0.63 11.08 -2.97
N MET A 104 0.56 10.77 -2.46
CA MET A 104 1.34 11.69 -1.65
C MET A 104 2.44 12.33 -2.49
N MET A 105 2.58 13.65 -2.35
CA MET A 105 3.67 14.37 -3.00
C MET A 105 4.97 14.23 -2.21
N SER A 106 6.10 14.21 -2.92
CA SER A 106 7.45 13.99 -2.34
C SER A 106 7.89 15.05 -1.32
N HIS A 107 7.23 16.20 -1.27
CA HIS A 107 7.50 17.30 -0.35
C HIS A 107 6.50 17.41 0.81
N ASP A 108 5.60 16.43 0.94
CA ASP A 108 4.66 16.40 2.05
C ASP A 108 5.36 16.10 3.38
N ASP A 109 4.86 16.70 4.45
CA ASP A 109 5.30 16.40 5.81
C ASP A 109 5.06 14.89 6.12
N PRO A 110 6.07 14.16 6.61
CA PRO A 110 5.91 12.77 7.03
C PRO A 110 4.73 12.53 7.99
N LEU A 111 4.39 13.50 8.82
CA LEU A 111 3.28 13.38 9.77
C LEU A 111 1.90 13.38 9.10
N LYS A 112 1.77 13.89 7.88
CA LYS A 112 0.53 13.78 7.09
C LYS A 112 0.12 12.32 6.85
N LEU A 113 1.07 11.38 6.91
CA LEU A 113 0.77 9.97 6.84
C LEU A 113 -0.22 9.52 7.92
N LEU A 114 -0.11 10.07 9.12
CA LEU A 114 -1.05 9.81 10.21
C LEU A 114 -2.45 10.33 9.89
N ASP A 115 -2.53 11.51 9.27
CA ASP A 115 -3.81 12.14 8.90
C ASP A 115 -4.48 11.37 7.77
N TYR A 116 -3.73 10.95 6.75
CA TYR A 116 -4.25 10.08 5.68
C TYR A 116 -4.72 8.73 6.24
N THR A 117 -3.99 8.16 7.21
CA THR A 117 -4.39 6.92 7.87
C THR A 117 -5.70 7.11 8.64
N ARG A 118 -5.83 8.20 9.41
CA ARG A 118 -7.10 8.53 10.10
C ARG A 118 -8.23 8.73 9.13
N LEU A 119 -8.00 9.47 8.03
CA LEU A 119 -8.99 9.70 6.99
C LEU A 119 -9.43 8.39 6.34
N ALA A 120 -8.49 7.50 5.99
CA ALA A 120 -8.79 6.19 5.42
C ALA A 120 -9.72 5.37 6.30
N VAL A 121 -9.53 5.41 7.61
CA VAL A 121 -10.36 4.67 8.56
C VAL A 121 -11.69 5.38 8.81
N SER A 122 -11.66 6.67 9.15
CA SER A 122 -12.86 7.40 9.58
C SER A 122 -13.86 7.66 8.46
N ALA A 123 -13.38 7.97 7.24
CA ALA A 123 -14.24 8.29 6.10
C ALA A 123 -14.58 7.08 5.23
N TYR A 124 -13.66 6.12 5.13
CA TYR A 124 -13.79 5.00 4.20
C TYR A 124 -13.89 3.62 4.87
N GLY A 125 -13.57 3.53 6.17
CA GLY A 125 -13.65 2.29 6.93
C GLY A 125 -12.55 1.30 6.57
N ALA A 126 -11.34 1.77 6.25
CA ALA A 126 -10.22 0.90 5.92
C ALA A 126 -9.83 0.01 7.11
N ASP A 127 -9.65 -1.28 6.84
CA ASP A 127 -9.21 -2.30 7.81
C ASP A 127 -7.70 -2.42 7.86
N TYR A 128 -7.05 -2.16 6.71
CA TYR A 128 -5.60 -2.21 6.55
C TYR A 128 -5.11 -0.99 5.77
N VAL A 129 -3.95 -0.49 6.18
CA VAL A 129 -3.27 0.63 5.53
C VAL A 129 -1.86 0.20 5.13
N PHE A 130 -1.54 0.28 3.85
CA PHE A 130 -0.22 -0.04 3.31
C PHE A 130 0.53 1.23 2.99
N VAL A 131 1.78 1.29 3.39
CA VAL A 131 2.67 2.44 3.16
C VAL A 131 3.94 1.99 2.46
N ASP A 132 4.15 2.43 1.23
CA ASP A 132 5.34 2.14 0.43
C ASP A 132 5.86 3.46 -0.20
N HIS A 133 6.98 3.98 0.07
CA HIS A 133 8.16 3.71 0.90
C HIS A 133 8.28 4.73 2.03
N VAL A 134 8.13 4.35 3.25
CA VAL A 134 8.27 5.25 4.42
C VAL A 134 9.64 5.96 4.47
N GLN A 135 10.70 5.29 4.03
CA GLN A 135 12.05 5.85 4.01
C GLN A 135 12.16 7.14 3.19
N ARG A 136 11.38 7.28 2.11
CA ARG A 136 11.43 8.49 1.27
C ARG A 136 11.00 9.73 2.03
N LEU A 137 9.98 9.63 2.86
CA LEU A 137 9.52 10.76 3.70
C LEU A 137 10.59 11.22 4.68
N ALA A 138 11.33 10.28 5.26
CA ALA A 138 12.37 10.61 6.23
C ALA A 138 13.57 11.34 5.59
N TYR A 139 13.95 10.98 4.37
CA TYR A 139 15.05 11.67 3.66
C TYR A 139 14.69 13.06 3.16
N LEU A 140 13.40 13.32 2.91
CA LEU A 140 12.93 14.61 2.40
C LEU A 140 12.79 15.66 3.50
N SER A 141 12.81 15.27 4.77
CA SER A 141 12.69 16.18 5.91
C SER A 141 13.96 17.00 6.22
N ASN A 142 14.92 17.13 5.30
CA ASN A 142 16.14 17.95 5.35
C ASN A 142 17.07 17.74 6.58
N SER A 143 16.99 16.62 7.29
CA SER A 143 17.60 16.42 8.60
C SER A 143 18.86 15.53 8.58
N GLY A 144 19.44 15.24 7.44
CA GLY A 144 20.60 14.32 7.36
C GLY A 144 20.24 12.89 7.77
N VAL A 145 21.26 12.01 7.85
CA VAL A 145 21.04 10.57 8.16
C VAL A 145 20.47 10.36 9.57
N ASP A 146 20.97 11.10 10.55
CA ASP A 146 20.52 10.97 11.95
C ASP A 146 19.08 11.50 12.13
N GLY A 147 18.74 12.60 11.47
CA GLY A 147 17.38 13.11 11.45
C GLY A 147 16.38 12.19 10.75
N ALA A 148 16.79 11.55 9.65
CA ALA A 148 15.96 10.57 8.96
C ALA A 148 15.63 9.36 9.87
N THR A 149 16.60 8.87 10.62
CA THR A 149 16.41 7.77 11.59
C THR A 149 15.47 8.17 12.72
N SER A 150 15.64 9.38 13.28
CA SER A 150 14.78 9.91 14.31
C SER A 150 13.33 10.10 13.81
N THR A 151 13.15 10.62 12.60
CA THR A 151 11.85 10.80 11.96
C THR A 151 11.14 9.44 11.75
N LEU A 152 11.86 8.42 11.24
CA LEU A 152 11.32 7.07 11.05
C LEU A 152 10.91 6.43 12.38
N THR A 153 11.71 6.59 13.43
CA THR A 153 11.41 6.06 14.76
C THR A 153 10.16 6.71 15.34
N THR A 154 10.06 8.04 15.24
CA THR A 154 8.91 8.79 15.72
C THR A 154 7.65 8.43 14.93
N LEU A 155 7.74 8.39 13.62
CA LEU A 155 6.63 8.01 12.75
C LEU A 155 6.17 6.58 13.01
N GLY A 156 7.11 5.63 13.13
CA GLY A 156 6.82 4.24 13.44
C GLY A 156 6.10 4.08 14.78
N SER A 157 6.57 4.76 15.82
CA SER A 157 5.92 4.73 17.13
C SER A 157 4.49 5.29 17.09
N ARG A 158 4.28 6.43 16.40
CA ARG A 158 2.94 7.04 16.24
C ARG A 158 2.02 6.19 15.38
N MET A 159 2.54 5.56 14.31
CA MET A 159 1.75 4.65 13.47
C MET A 159 1.35 3.39 14.24
N ALA A 160 2.24 2.82 15.07
CA ALA A 160 1.92 1.67 15.91
C ALA A 160 0.82 2.00 16.95
N GLN A 161 0.92 3.18 17.56
CA GLN A 161 -0.12 3.67 18.48
C GLN A 161 -1.45 3.84 17.73
N LEU A 162 -1.45 4.50 16.57
CA LEU A 162 -2.63 4.73 15.75
C LEU A 162 -3.28 3.43 15.29
N ALA A 163 -2.48 2.46 14.84
CA ALA A 163 -2.95 1.13 14.44
C ALA A 163 -3.71 0.45 15.58
N LYS A 164 -3.19 0.55 16.81
CA LYS A 164 -3.83 0.00 18.02
C LYS A 164 -5.12 0.75 18.36
N GLU A 165 -5.09 2.08 18.35
CA GLU A 165 -6.25 2.94 18.67
C GLU A 165 -7.42 2.70 17.71
N LEU A 166 -7.13 2.58 16.42
CA LEU A 166 -8.13 2.39 15.37
C LEU A 166 -8.44 0.91 15.09
N ASN A 167 -7.74 -0.02 15.72
CA ASN A 167 -7.84 -1.47 15.50
C ASN A 167 -7.69 -1.87 14.02
N ILE A 168 -6.70 -1.31 13.35
CA ILE A 168 -6.35 -1.58 11.95
C ILE A 168 -4.99 -2.26 11.83
N GLY A 169 -4.75 -2.95 10.71
CA GLY A 169 -3.40 -3.41 10.34
C GLY A 169 -2.67 -2.32 9.53
N VAL A 170 -1.39 -2.08 9.84
CA VAL A 170 -0.52 -1.17 9.09
C VAL A 170 0.77 -1.89 8.71
#